data_c829b35ec52743234a978950300cfae7
#
_entry.id   c829b35ec52743234a978950300cfae7
#
_cell.length_a   1.000
_cell.length_b   1.000
_cell.length_c   1.000
_cell.angle_alpha   90.00
_cell.angle_beta   90.00
_cell.angle_gamma   90.00
#
_symmetry.space_group_name_H-M   'P 1'
#
loop_
_entity.id
_entity.type
_entity.pdbx_description
1 polymer ?
#
loop_
_entity_poly.entity_id
_entity_poly.type
_entity_poly.pdbx_seq_one_letter_code
_entity_poly.pdbx_strand_id
1 'polypeptide(L)'
;MPARILAVDDEPGMLKLLAMIIREKTPHTIETTNNPLEAVQIVRRGGIDLVIADLKMPGLDGSELLEAIRAFSEIPVIIITAYGTEEAAAETREKGVFDFILKPFRKEQIVLGIERALAWSALQRENRALKERLQPPPGV
;
A
#
# COMPACT_ATOMS: atom_id res chain seq x y z
N MET A 1 15.16 -1.16 9.07
CA MET A 1 15.40 -1.94 7.84
C MET A 1 14.66 -1.34 6.66
N PRO A 2 15.26 -1.30 5.48
CA PRO A 2 14.57 -0.81 4.29
C PRO A 2 13.37 -1.70 3.96
N ALA A 3 12.28 -1.07 3.59
CA ALA A 3 11.09 -1.78 3.19
C ALA A 3 11.08 -2.01 1.67
N ARG A 4 10.29 -2.95 1.22
CA ARG A 4 10.05 -3.21 -0.20
C ARG A 4 8.66 -2.69 -0.55
N ILE A 5 8.63 -1.76 -1.49
CA ILE A 5 7.40 -1.08 -1.91
C ILE A 5 7.05 -1.53 -3.33
N LEU A 6 5.78 -1.81 -3.55
CA LEU A 6 5.26 -2.11 -4.89
C LEU A 6 4.36 -0.97 -5.34
N ALA A 7 4.66 -0.40 -6.50
CA ALA A 7 3.82 0.62 -7.12
C ALA A 7 3.11 0.04 -8.35
N VAL A 8 1.81 0.30 -8.44
CA VAL A 8 0.94 -0.22 -9.52
C VAL A 8 0.22 0.94 -10.17
N ASP A 9 0.46 1.15 -11.46
CA ASP A 9 -0.18 2.22 -12.22
C ASP A 9 -0.10 1.87 -13.70
N ASP A 10 -1.12 2.17 -14.47
CA ASP A 10 -1.12 1.95 -15.90
C ASP A 10 -0.34 3.02 -16.67
N GLU A 11 0.02 4.12 -16.02
CA GLU A 11 0.82 5.19 -16.62
C GLU A 11 2.31 5.00 -16.32
N PRO A 12 3.14 4.71 -17.35
CA PRO A 12 4.58 4.50 -17.12
C PRO A 12 5.28 5.71 -16.51
N GLY A 13 4.84 6.92 -16.87
CA GLY A 13 5.39 8.15 -16.30
C GLY A 13 5.21 8.26 -14.81
N MET A 14 4.05 7.83 -14.31
CA MET A 14 3.77 7.84 -12.88
C MET A 14 4.64 6.83 -12.15
N LEU A 15 4.82 5.64 -12.70
CA LEU A 15 5.70 4.62 -12.10
C LEU A 15 7.13 5.11 -12.01
N LYS A 16 7.62 5.79 -13.07
CA LYS A 16 8.97 6.38 -13.07
C LYS A 16 9.10 7.47 -12.00
N LEU A 17 8.09 8.31 -11.87
CA LEU A 17 8.09 9.38 -10.88
C LEU A 17 8.12 8.83 -9.45
N LEU A 18 7.28 7.85 -9.15
CA LEU A 18 7.26 7.22 -7.84
C LEU A 18 8.58 6.53 -7.54
N ALA A 19 9.14 5.82 -8.52
CA ALA A 19 10.43 5.16 -8.36
C ALA A 19 11.54 6.17 -8.04
N MET A 20 11.55 7.29 -8.75
CA MET A 20 12.53 8.35 -8.52
C MET A 20 12.41 8.93 -7.11
N ILE A 21 11.19 9.26 -6.68
CA ILE A 21 10.95 9.82 -5.35
C ILE A 21 11.44 8.85 -4.26
N ILE A 22 11.06 7.60 -4.37
CA ILE A 22 11.40 6.60 -3.37
C ILE A 22 12.92 6.35 -3.32
N ARG A 23 13.56 6.24 -4.46
CA ARG A 23 15.01 6.01 -4.53
C ARG A 23 15.82 7.19 -4.02
N GLU A 24 15.38 8.42 -4.30
CA GLU A 24 16.11 9.63 -3.91
C GLU A 24 15.83 10.07 -2.48
N LYS A 25 14.61 9.87 -2.00
CA LYS A 25 14.15 10.45 -0.73
C LYS A 25 13.98 9.46 0.40
N THR A 26 14.11 8.16 0.13
CA THR A 26 13.93 7.12 1.16
C THR A 26 15.01 6.06 1.03
N PRO A 27 15.26 5.26 2.09
CA PRO A 27 16.16 4.11 2.00
C PRO A 27 15.48 2.86 1.42
N HIS A 28 14.19 2.95 1.07
CA HIS A 28 13.41 1.79 0.66
C HIS A 28 13.67 1.42 -0.81
N THR A 29 13.34 0.15 -1.15
CA THR A 29 13.39 -0.32 -2.52
C THR A 29 12.00 -0.29 -3.13
N ILE A 30 11.95 -0.17 -4.45
CA ILE A 30 10.68 -0.11 -5.17
C ILE A 30 10.68 -1.07 -6.35
N GLU A 31 9.57 -1.79 -6.49
CA GLU A 31 9.24 -2.61 -7.63
C GLU A 31 7.99 -2.00 -8.27
N THR A 32 7.91 -1.98 -9.58
CA THR A 32 6.78 -1.38 -10.30
C THR A 32 6.14 -2.38 -11.23
N THR A 33 4.83 -2.26 -11.42
CA THR A 33 4.10 -3.02 -12.43
C THR A 33 2.95 -2.20 -12.97
N ASN A 34 2.62 -2.38 -14.23
CA ASN A 34 1.45 -1.76 -14.86
C ASN A 34 0.26 -2.71 -14.90
N ASN A 35 0.39 -3.89 -14.33
CA ASN A 35 -0.64 -4.92 -14.37
C ASN A 35 -1.14 -5.22 -12.94
N PRO A 36 -2.38 -4.85 -12.59
CA PRO A 36 -2.88 -5.09 -11.24
C PRO A 36 -3.04 -6.57 -10.89
N LEU A 37 -3.26 -7.44 -11.86
CA LEU A 37 -3.32 -8.88 -11.61
C LEU A 37 -1.94 -9.42 -11.24
N GLU A 38 -0.90 -8.93 -11.91
CA GLU A 38 0.49 -9.25 -11.55
C GLU A 38 0.81 -8.73 -10.14
N ALA A 39 0.32 -7.55 -9.80
CA ALA A 39 0.53 -6.96 -8.47
C ALA A 39 0.00 -7.89 -7.37
N VAL A 40 -1.17 -8.48 -7.54
CA VAL A 40 -1.72 -9.44 -6.58
C VAL A 40 -0.77 -10.63 -6.40
N GLN A 41 -0.23 -11.14 -7.50
CA GLN A 41 0.71 -12.28 -7.45
C GLN A 41 2.00 -11.91 -6.74
N ILE A 42 2.52 -10.71 -6.99
CA ILE A 42 3.75 -10.22 -6.35
C ILE A 42 3.54 -10.12 -4.83
N VAL A 43 2.43 -9.54 -4.40
CA VAL A 43 2.11 -9.44 -2.97
C VAL A 43 1.92 -10.82 -2.34
N ARG A 44 1.25 -11.72 -3.06
CA ARG A 44 0.99 -13.07 -2.58
C ARG A 44 2.27 -13.88 -2.35
N ARG A 45 3.30 -13.65 -3.14
CA ARG A 45 4.62 -14.29 -2.95
C ARG A 45 5.28 -13.89 -1.64
N GLY A 46 4.87 -12.77 -1.07
CA GLY A 46 5.44 -12.24 0.17
C GLY A 46 6.63 -11.33 -0.05
N GLY A 47 7.02 -10.61 0.98
CA GLY A 47 8.17 -9.72 0.94
C GLY A 47 7.85 -8.27 0.57
N ILE A 48 6.61 -7.96 0.21
CA ILE A 48 6.18 -6.57 -0.04
C ILE A 48 5.63 -5.99 1.26
N ASP A 49 6.11 -4.82 1.63
CA ASP A 49 5.73 -4.16 2.88
C ASP A 49 4.68 -3.08 2.70
N LEU A 50 4.54 -2.54 1.50
CA LEU A 50 3.61 -1.45 1.20
C LEU A 50 3.26 -1.47 -0.29
N VAL A 51 1.99 -1.24 -0.62
CA VAL A 51 1.54 -1.10 -2.00
C VAL A 51 1.04 0.32 -2.21
N ILE A 52 1.45 0.92 -3.34
CA ILE A 52 0.94 2.21 -3.81
C ILE A 52 0.26 1.94 -5.15
N ALA A 53 -1.01 2.32 -5.28
CA ALA A 53 -1.78 2.01 -6.47
C ALA A 53 -2.66 3.17 -6.91
N ASP A 54 -2.89 3.28 -8.22
CA ASP A 54 -3.88 4.22 -8.74
C ASP A 54 -5.27 3.60 -8.63
N LEU A 55 -6.27 4.43 -8.43
CA LEU A 55 -7.66 3.98 -8.37
C LEU A 55 -8.18 3.54 -9.74
N LYS A 56 -7.83 4.28 -10.79
CA LYS A 56 -8.31 3.99 -12.15
C LYS A 56 -7.28 3.25 -12.98
N MET A 57 -7.52 1.96 -13.19
CA MET A 57 -6.66 1.10 -14.00
C MET A 57 -7.53 0.15 -14.82
N PRO A 58 -7.13 -0.17 -16.08
CA PRO A 58 -7.85 -1.17 -16.87
C PRO A 58 -7.82 -2.55 -16.19
N GLY A 59 -8.90 -3.27 -16.31
CA GLY A 59 -9.01 -4.62 -15.77
C GLY A 59 -9.43 -4.62 -14.32
N LEU A 60 -8.49 -4.49 -13.40
CA LEU A 60 -8.73 -4.45 -11.97
C LEU A 60 -8.36 -3.06 -11.46
N ASP A 61 -9.32 -2.30 -10.95
CA ASP A 61 -9.03 -0.96 -10.42
C ASP A 61 -8.38 -1.02 -9.02
N GLY A 62 -7.96 0.15 -8.51
CA GLY A 62 -7.28 0.22 -7.22
C GLY A 62 -8.13 -0.26 -6.06
N SER A 63 -9.44 -0.03 -6.11
CA SER A 63 -10.37 -0.50 -5.08
C SER A 63 -10.48 -2.02 -5.08
N GLU A 64 -10.58 -2.61 -6.27
CA GLU A 64 -10.62 -4.06 -6.44
C GLU A 64 -9.29 -4.71 -6.07
N LEU A 65 -8.18 -4.05 -6.40
CA LEU A 65 -6.84 -4.50 -6.02
C LEU A 65 -6.69 -4.53 -4.51
N LEU A 66 -7.13 -3.47 -3.82
CA LEU A 66 -7.12 -3.39 -2.37
C LEU A 66 -7.91 -4.55 -1.76
N GLU A 67 -9.10 -4.79 -2.26
CA GLU A 67 -9.96 -5.88 -1.80
C GLU A 67 -9.28 -7.23 -1.99
N ALA A 68 -8.65 -7.46 -3.14
CA ALA A 68 -7.93 -8.70 -3.43
C ALA A 68 -6.75 -8.90 -2.47
N ILE A 69 -6.01 -7.85 -2.18
CA ILE A 69 -4.88 -7.91 -1.24
C ILE A 69 -5.38 -8.19 0.18
N ARG A 70 -6.47 -7.54 0.60
CA ARG A 70 -7.03 -7.71 1.95
C ARG A 70 -7.55 -9.11 2.21
N ALA A 71 -7.85 -9.88 1.17
CA ALA A 71 -8.27 -11.27 1.32
C ALA A 71 -7.18 -12.16 1.93
N PHE A 72 -5.90 -11.77 1.80
CA PHE A 72 -4.79 -12.58 2.33
C PHE A 72 -3.69 -11.79 3.04
N SER A 73 -3.77 -10.47 3.09
CA SER A 73 -2.72 -9.65 3.68
C SER A 73 -3.25 -8.37 4.30
N GLU A 74 -2.59 -7.90 5.35
CA GLU A 74 -2.92 -6.65 6.02
C GLU A 74 -1.88 -5.56 5.76
N ILE A 75 -0.99 -5.74 4.77
CA ILE A 75 0.00 -4.72 4.45
C ILE A 75 -0.69 -3.41 4.07
N PRO A 76 -0.10 -2.26 4.43
CA PRO A 76 -0.72 -0.99 4.09
C PRO A 76 -0.77 -0.77 2.58
N VAL A 77 -1.87 -0.18 2.13
CA VAL A 77 -2.10 0.20 0.73
C VAL A 77 -2.41 1.68 0.70
N ILE A 78 -1.69 2.43 -0.12
CA ILE A 78 -1.94 3.84 -0.37
C ILE A 78 -2.50 3.97 -1.79
N ILE A 79 -3.66 4.62 -1.91
CA ILE A 79 -4.25 4.90 -3.22
C ILE A 79 -3.87 6.32 -3.63
N ILE A 80 -3.33 6.48 -4.84
CA ILE A 80 -2.99 7.78 -5.42
C ILE A 80 -3.78 7.93 -6.70
N THR A 81 -4.60 8.99 -6.79
CA THR A 81 -5.47 9.14 -7.95
C THR A 81 -5.81 10.59 -8.26
N ALA A 82 -6.12 10.87 -9.54
CA ALA A 82 -6.72 12.13 -9.96
C ALA A 82 -8.24 12.13 -9.75
N TYR A 83 -8.84 10.97 -9.45
CA TYR A 83 -10.28 10.78 -9.36
C TYR A 83 -10.73 10.65 -7.89
N GLY A 84 -10.51 11.73 -7.14
CA GLY A 84 -10.77 11.75 -5.69
C GLY A 84 -12.16 12.26 -5.33
N THR A 85 -13.20 11.47 -5.57
CA THR A 85 -14.53 11.79 -5.06
C THR A 85 -14.66 11.33 -3.61
N GLU A 86 -15.60 11.93 -2.88
CA GLU A 86 -15.89 11.48 -1.50
C GLU A 86 -16.37 10.04 -1.49
N GLU A 87 -17.13 9.63 -2.51
CA GLU A 87 -17.61 8.26 -2.65
C GLU A 87 -16.47 7.27 -2.81
N ALA A 88 -15.49 7.60 -3.68
CA ALA A 88 -14.33 6.75 -3.89
C ALA A 88 -13.47 6.64 -2.63
N ALA A 89 -13.26 7.74 -1.93
CA ALA A 89 -12.51 7.76 -0.68
C ALA A 89 -13.22 6.94 0.40
N ALA A 90 -14.53 7.07 0.53
CA ALA A 90 -15.32 6.30 1.50
C ALA A 90 -15.27 4.80 1.18
N GLU A 91 -15.42 4.43 -0.09
CA GLU A 91 -15.37 3.04 -0.53
C GLU A 91 -14.03 2.39 -0.20
N THR A 92 -12.92 3.08 -0.49
CA THR A 92 -11.59 2.53 -0.21
C THR A 92 -11.31 2.47 1.29
N ARG A 93 -11.83 3.41 2.07
CA ARG A 93 -11.72 3.35 3.54
C ARG A 93 -12.44 2.14 4.11
N GLU A 94 -13.61 1.83 3.61
CA GLU A 94 -14.35 0.63 4.03
C GLU A 94 -13.59 -0.65 3.71
N LYS A 95 -12.81 -0.65 2.63
CA LYS A 95 -12.00 -1.79 2.21
C LYS A 95 -10.64 -1.86 2.90
N GLY A 96 -10.34 -0.88 3.75
CA GLY A 96 -9.12 -0.90 4.56
C GLY A 96 -7.91 -0.24 3.91
N VAL A 97 -8.11 0.83 3.13
CA VAL A 97 -7.00 1.63 2.61
C VAL A 97 -6.28 2.32 3.77
N PHE A 98 -4.96 2.41 3.69
CA PHE A 98 -4.21 3.15 4.69
C PHE A 98 -4.33 4.67 4.48
N ASP A 99 -4.15 5.12 3.24
CA ASP A 99 -4.22 6.54 2.89
C ASP A 99 -4.69 6.71 1.45
N PHE A 100 -5.25 7.88 1.16
CA PHE A 100 -5.81 8.23 -0.14
C PHE A 100 -5.25 9.60 -0.52
N ILE A 101 -4.39 9.64 -1.54
CA ILE A 101 -3.68 10.84 -1.96
C ILE A 101 -4.17 11.30 -3.32
N LEU A 102 -4.52 12.59 -3.44
CA LEU A 102 -4.99 13.15 -4.69
C LEU A 102 -3.82 13.65 -5.55
N LYS A 103 -3.90 13.43 -6.84
CA LYS A 103 -3.02 14.06 -7.83
C LYS A 103 -3.57 15.45 -8.16
N PRO A 104 -2.73 16.46 -8.36
CA PRO A 104 -1.28 16.44 -8.23
C PRO A 104 -0.83 16.43 -6.76
N PHE A 105 0.25 15.76 -6.49
CA PHE A 105 0.79 15.64 -5.13
C PHE A 105 2.20 16.23 -5.05
N ARG A 106 2.65 16.50 -3.84
CA ARG A 106 4.04 16.89 -3.57
C ARG A 106 4.84 15.65 -3.20
N LYS A 107 6.12 15.67 -3.50
CA LYS A 107 7.04 14.58 -3.12
C LYS A 107 6.96 14.28 -1.62
N GLU A 108 6.86 15.33 -0.81
CA GLU A 108 6.78 15.23 0.66
C GLU A 108 5.53 14.47 1.11
N GLN A 109 4.43 14.60 0.39
CA GLN A 109 3.20 13.85 0.70
C GLN A 109 3.40 12.35 0.51
N ILE A 110 4.12 11.97 -0.54
CA ILE A 110 4.43 10.57 -0.82
C ILE A 110 5.37 10.02 0.26
N VAL A 111 6.45 10.73 0.55
CA VAL A 111 7.43 10.31 1.56
C VAL A 111 6.77 10.17 2.93
N LEU A 112 5.98 11.17 3.34
CA LEU A 112 5.29 11.15 4.62
C LEU A 112 4.26 10.02 4.70
N GLY A 113 3.52 9.79 3.62
CA GLY A 113 2.56 8.69 3.55
C GLY A 113 3.23 7.34 3.73
N ILE A 114 4.36 7.13 3.08
CA ILE A 114 5.16 5.91 3.20
C ILE A 114 5.64 5.72 4.64
N GLU A 115 6.23 6.77 5.25
CA GLU A 115 6.74 6.69 6.61
C GLU A 115 5.64 6.37 7.61
N ARG A 116 4.47 7.00 7.47
CA ARG A 116 3.31 6.74 8.32
C ARG A 116 2.80 5.31 8.16
N ALA A 117 2.73 4.83 6.93
CA ALA A 117 2.25 3.49 6.64
C ALA A 117 3.16 2.43 7.24
N LEU A 118 4.47 2.59 7.09
CA LEU A 118 5.44 1.65 7.61
C LEU A 118 5.49 1.68 9.14
N ALA A 119 5.37 2.86 9.74
CA ALA A 119 5.30 3.00 11.19
C ALA A 119 4.04 2.32 11.75
N TRP A 120 2.91 2.53 11.11
CA TRP A 120 1.64 1.88 11.49
C TRP A 120 1.76 0.35 11.40
N SER A 121 2.35 -0.14 10.32
CA SER A 121 2.54 -1.58 10.11
C SER A 121 3.42 -2.20 11.20
N ALA A 122 4.50 -1.51 11.59
CA ALA A 122 5.39 -1.95 12.66
C ALA A 122 4.64 -2.02 14.00
N LEU A 123 3.80 -1.01 14.30
CA LEU A 123 2.99 -0.99 15.51
C LEU A 123 1.97 -2.13 15.54
N GLN A 124 1.35 -2.44 14.42
CA GLN A 124 0.40 -3.55 14.34
C GLN A 124 1.07 -4.88 14.64
N ARG A 125 2.27 -5.10 14.10
CA ARG A 125 3.05 -6.32 14.38
C ARG A 125 3.43 -6.43 15.85
N GLU A 126 3.85 -5.33 16.44
CA GLU A 126 4.19 -5.27 17.86
C GLU A 126 2.97 -5.56 18.74
N ASN A 127 1.83 -4.96 18.43
CA ASN A 127 0.59 -5.20 19.14
C ASN A 127 0.16 -6.67 19.10
N ARG A 128 0.29 -7.31 17.94
CA ARG A 128 -0.02 -8.75 17.82
C ARG A 128 0.89 -9.58 18.69
N ALA A 129 2.18 -9.31 18.67
CA ALA A 129 3.15 -10.03 19.49
C ALA A 129 2.81 -9.89 20.97
N LEU A 130 2.45 -8.68 21.41
CA LEU A 130 2.06 -8.44 22.81
C LEU A 130 0.77 -9.16 23.18
N LYS A 131 -0.22 -9.14 22.31
CA LYS A 131 -1.50 -9.84 22.53
C LYS A 131 -1.30 -11.34 22.64
N GLU A 132 -0.45 -11.92 21.80
CA GLU A 132 -0.12 -13.33 21.85
C GLU A 132 0.57 -13.71 23.16
N ARG A 133 1.47 -12.86 23.65
CA ARG A 133 2.14 -13.05 24.93
C ARG A 133 1.21 -12.99 26.11
N LEU A 134 0.15 -12.18 26.02
CA LEU A 134 -0.80 -11.97 27.10
C LEU A 134 -1.94 -12.97 27.11
N GLN A 135 -2.08 -13.76 26.05
CA GLN A 135 -3.12 -14.80 26.02
C GLN A 135 -2.76 -15.95 26.96
N PRO A 136 -3.73 -16.45 27.72
CA PRO A 136 -3.48 -17.61 28.56
C PRO A 136 -3.15 -18.85 27.70
N PRO A 137 -2.33 -19.79 28.19
CA PRO A 137 -2.02 -20.99 27.45
C PRO A 137 -3.29 -21.78 27.12
N PRO A 138 -3.33 -22.51 25.99
CA PRO A 138 -4.48 -23.35 25.67
C PRO A 138 -4.75 -24.40 26.78
N GLY A 139 -6.02 -24.56 27.10
CA GLY A 139 -6.43 -25.54 28.12
C GLY A 139 -6.44 -25.05 29.56
N VAL A 140 -6.19 -23.77 29.78
CA VAL A 140 -6.29 -23.15 31.10
C VAL A 140 -7.63 -22.48 31.30
#